data_f9765f749f7d23ceb8c80586b07d8261
#
_entry.id   f9765f749f7d23ceb8c80586b07d8261
#
_cell.length_a   1.000
_cell.length_b   1.000
_cell.length_c   1.000
_cell.angle_alpha   90.00
_cell.angle_beta   90.00
_cell.angle_gamma   90.00
#
_symmetry.space_group_name_H-M   'P 1'
#
loop_
_entity.id
_entity.type
_entity.pdbx_description
1 polymer ?
#
loop_
_entity_poly.entity_id
_entity_poly.type
_entity_poly.pdbx_seq_one_letter_code
_entity_poly.pdbx_strand_id
1 'polypeptide(L)'
;MIKAEQIYQATDDGLDIIIALYPEAKECVQKYCTGTPKKHFAIRKENTPSCSLKKYKECWRVTDFGGEGNAESPIDLYMKEKNIDRFPDAILRLAAEYNVTDELKKDVNKPTFAERDATIDEKDGTRIFELNDKFTEDELKVLGPNVKQEHVDALNWHSAKWIGYVKDRKVKIKYSNEHYPIFMRECLVSPAEGEKPEVKFYKIYEPLNFSKQWRFSYTPDGVKPKKYINGLAELKKAYHEFNAKEMAEFNKTNVDESKVYKEQKLPEAFICSGERDSLCCKSLGYHPLWFNSETYKLSEEEYREIMKYVEVL
;
A
#
# COMPACT_ATOMS: atom_id res chain seq x y z
N MET A 1 -5.27 -2.63 31.95
CA MET A 1 -3.96 -2.01 32.34
C MET A 1 -3.25 -1.58 31.07
N ILE A 2 -2.95 -0.30 30.93
CA ILE A 2 -2.29 0.28 29.74
C ILE A 2 -0.88 -0.30 29.61
N LYS A 3 -0.50 -0.67 28.37
CA LYS A 3 0.81 -1.24 28.05
C LYS A 3 1.67 -0.24 27.26
N ALA A 4 2.99 -0.47 27.23
CA ALA A 4 3.93 0.37 26.49
C ALA A 4 3.59 0.49 24.99
N GLU A 5 3.13 -0.60 24.38
CA GLU A 5 2.73 -0.62 22.96
C GLU A 5 1.60 0.36 22.67
N GLN A 6 0.67 0.55 23.59
CA GLN A 6 -0.44 1.51 23.43
C GLN A 6 0.07 2.95 23.47
N ILE A 7 1.03 3.24 24.35
CA ILE A 7 1.71 4.53 24.38
C ILE A 7 2.46 4.78 23.08
N TYR A 8 3.23 3.81 22.59
CA TYR A 8 3.97 3.96 21.34
C TYR A 8 3.03 4.18 20.15
N GLN A 9 1.93 3.44 20.06
CA GLN A 9 0.92 3.62 19.00
C GLN A 9 0.30 5.01 19.00
N ALA A 10 0.08 5.58 20.18
CA ALA A 10 -0.50 6.92 20.33
C ALA A 10 0.50 8.05 20.06
N THR A 11 1.81 7.75 19.97
CA THR A 11 2.90 8.75 19.94
C THR A 11 3.87 8.52 18.77
N ASP A 12 3.37 8.13 17.61
CA ASP A 12 4.17 7.80 16.40
C ASP A 12 5.35 6.88 16.73
N ASP A 13 5.07 5.71 17.29
CA ASP A 13 6.05 4.74 17.81
C ASP A 13 7.03 5.35 18.83
N GLY A 14 6.52 6.29 19.65
CA GLY A 14 7.27 6.95 20.70
C GLY A 14 8.05 8.19 20.25
N LEU A 15 7.96 8.58 18.97
CA LEU A 15 8.66 9.76 18.43
C LEU A 15 8.19 11.06 19.10
N ASP A 16 6.89 11.22 19.30
CA ASP A 16 6.33 12.42 19.90
C ASP A 16 6.84 12.62 21.33
N ILE A 17 7.07 11.54 22.08
CA ILE A 17 7.68 11.60 23.41
C ILE A 17 9.13 12.12 23.32
N ILE A 18 9.92 11.60 22.39
CA ILE A 18 11.31 12.03 22.20
C ILE A 18 11.36 13.51 21.80
N ILE A 19 10.51 13.94 20.86
CA ILE A 19 10.46 15.35 20.41
C ILE A 19 9.97 16.27 21.53
N ALA A 20 9.03 15.82 22.36
CA ALA A 20 8.55 16.61 23.51
C ALA A 20 9.66 16.80 24.57
N LEU A 21 10.52 15.80 24.79
CA LEU A 21 11.67 15.89 25.68
C LEU A 21 12.83 16.67 25.05
N TYR A 22 13.08 16.43 23.78
CA TYR A 22 14.24 16.96 23.04
C TYR A 22 13.79 17.49 21.68
N PRO A 23 13.34 18.74 21.58
CA PRO A 23 12.78 19.31 20.33
C PRO A 23 13.73 19.25 19.14
N GLU A 24 15.03 19.30 19.35
CA GLU A 24 16.07 19.21 18.30
C GLU A 24 16.08 17.85 17.60
N ALA A 25 15.56 16.79 18.25
CA ALA A 25 15.44 15.47 17.65
C ALA A 25 14.58 15.48 16.36
N LYS A 26 13.64 16.41 16.22
CA LYS A 26 12.79 16.57 15.03
C LYS A 26 13.61 16.74 13.75
N GLU A 27 14.71 17.49 13.77
CA GLU A 27 15.58 17.66 12.60
C GLU A 27 16.33 16.38 12.23
N CYS A 28 16.57 15.50 13.21
CA CYS A 28 17.21 14.20 12.97
C CYS A 28 16.30 13.24 12.21
N VAL A 29 14.99 13.29 12.47
CA VAL A 29 13.99 12.48 11.75
C VAL A 29 13.95 12.79 10.26
N GLN A 30 13.87 14.07 9.91
CA GLN A 30 13.80 14.52 8.52
C GLN A 30 15.01 14.04 7.71
N LYS A 31 16.20 14.13 8.29
CA LYS A 31 17.45 13.71 7.63
C LYS A 31 17.60 12.19 7.52
N TYR A 32 17.06 11.45 8.47
CA TYR A 32 17.00 9.99 8.39
C TYR A 32 16.15 9.52 7.20
N CYS A 33 14.99 10.15 6.98
CA CYS A 33 14.07 9.81 5.88
C CYS A 33 14.60 10.21 4.49
N THR A 34 15.46 11.24 4.41
CA THR A 34 16.00 11.75 3.12
C THR A 34 17.36 11.15 2.73
N GLY A 35 17.91 10.24 3.54
CA GLY A 35 19.22 9.62 3.27
C GLY A 35 20.42 10.57 3.41
N THR A 36 20.25 11.79 3.92
CA THR A 36 21.35 12.72 4.20
C THR A 36 22.13 12.30 5.45
N PRO A 37 23.38 12.76 5.65
CA PRO A 37 24.15 12.45 6.84
C PRO A 37 23.36 12.72 8.12
N LYS A 38 23.40 11.77 9.06
CA LYS A 38 22.67 11.88 10.32
C LYS A 38 23.10 13.11 11.08
N LYS A 39 22.12 13.94 11.48
CA LYS A 39 22.35 15.03 12.44
C LYS A 39 22.25 14.43 13.83
N HIS A 40 23.10 14.88 14.74
CA HIS A 40 23.05 14.53 16.14
C HIS A 40 22.31 15.63 16.92
N PHE A 41 21.70 15.26 18.03
CA PHE A 41 21.12 16.17 19.01
C PHE A 41 21.68 15.87 20.41
N ALA A 42 21.42 16.70 21.38
CA ALA A 42 21.89 16.54 22.74
C ALA A 42 20.72 16.20 23.68
N ILE A 43 20.93 15.23 24.56
CA ILE A 43 20.02 14.90 25.65
C ILE A 43 20.55 15.41 27.01
N ARG A 44 21.75 15.97 27.02
CA ARG A 44 22.40 16.58 28.19
C ARG A 44 23.16 17.82 27.74
N LYS A 45 23.62 18.60 28.71
CA LYS A 45 24.43 19.79 28.42
C LYS A 45 25.84 19.36 27.95
N GLU A 46 26.08 19.47 26.65
CA GLU A 46 27.33 19.10 25.98
C GLU A 46 27.67 20.10 24.86
N ASN A 47 28.97 20.25 24.55
CA ASN A 47 29.41 21.17 23.50
C ASN A 47 29.19 20.63 22.08
N THR A 48 29.21 19.33 21.93
CA THR A 48 29.00 18.64 20.63
C THR A 48 27.89 17.61 20.77
N PRO A 49 26.77 17.78 20.08
CA PRO A 49 25.68 16.82 20.13
C PRO A 49 26.12 15.42 19.75
N SER A 50 25.82 14.43 20.60
CA SER A 50 26.31 13.05 20.47
C SER A 50 25.20 12.02 20.30
N CYS A 51 23.91 12.40 20.37
CA CYS A 51 22.81 11.46 20.31
C CYS A 51 22.32 11.22 18.88
N SER A 52 22.10 9.98 18.51
CA SER A 52 21.45 9.61 17.25
C SER A 52 20.06 9.01 17.48
N LEU A 53 19.17 9.22 16.50
CA LEU A 53 17.81 8.69 16.49
C LEU A 53 17.70 7.60 15.43
N LYS A 54 17.13 6.44 15.83
CA LYS A 54 16.93 5.30 14.93
C LYS A 54 15.58 4.63 15.20
N LYS A 55 14.84 4.28 14.14
CA LYS A 55 13.60 3.51 14.25
C LYS A 55 13.92 2.01 14.29
N TYR A 56 13.39 1.34 15.30
CA TYR A 56 13.35 -0.12 15.44
C TYR A 56 11.93 -0.61 15.15
N LYS A 57 11.72 -1.94 15.16
CA LYS A 57 10.41 -2.53 14.87
C LYS A 57 9.30 -2.01 15.78
N GLU A 58 9.61 -1.83 17.06
CA GLU A 58 8.62 -1.55 18.11
C GLU A 58 8.49 -0.06 18.44
N CYS A 59 9.61 0.68 18.39
CA CYS A 59 9.63 2.12 18.70
C CYS A 59 10.89 2.81 18.15
N TRP A 60 10.89 4.13 18.15
CA TRP A 60 12.10 4.91 18.00
C TRP A 60 13.00 4.73 19.22
N ARG A 61 14.32 4.80 19.00
CA ARG A 61 15.31 4.74 20.08
C ARG A 61 16.38 5.79 19.89
N VAL A 62 16.88 6.28 21.00
CA VAL A 62 17.99 7.24 21.06
C VAL A 62 19.23 6.52 21.56
N THR A 63 20.36 6.70 20.85
CA THR A 63 21.65 6.23 21.28
C THR A 63 22.55 7.42 21.58
N ASP A 64 22.98 7.56 22.83
CA ASP A 64 23.93 8.58 23.26
C ASP A 64 25.36 8.02 23.18
N PHE A 65 26.11 8.41 22.16
CA PHE A 65 27.49 7.98 21.95
C PHE A 65 28.49 8.68 22.90
N GLY A 66 28.09 9.75 23.54
CA GLY A 66 28.91 10.42 24.58
C GLY A 66 28.68 9.85 25.98
N GLY A 67 27.71 8.94 26.15
CA GLY A 67 27.41 8.23 27.38
C GLY A 67 27.76 6.74 27.30
N GLU A 68 26.87 5.89 27.80
CA GLU A 68 27.06 4.43 27.81
C GLU A 68 26.90 3.77 26.43
N GLY A 69 26.40 4.50 25.42
CA GLY A 69 26.18 3.98 24.07
C GLY A 69 24.99 3.03 23.93
N ASN A 70 24.19 2.86 24.95
CA ASN A 70 23.00 2.02 24.92
C ASN A 70 21.85 2.71 24.16
N ALA A 71 21.05 1.92 23.43
CA ALA A 71 19.87 2.42 22.73
C ALA A 71 18.67 2.46 23.69
N GLU A 72 18.29 3.65 24.11
CA GLU A 72 17.20 3.89 25.08
C GLU A 72 15.85 4.03 24.38
N SER A 73 14.79 3.47 25.00
CA SER A 73 13.42 3.66 24.54
C SER A 73 12.87 5.02 24.91
N PRO A 74 11.80 5.52 24.24
CA PRO A 74 11.14 6.76 24.63
C PRO A 74 10.65 6.79 26.07
N ILE A 75 10.20 5.65 26.59
CA ILE A 75 9.73 5.55 27.97
C ILE A 75 10.90 5.61 28.95
N ASP A 76 12.05 4.97 28.65
CA ASP A 76 13.25 5.05 29.49
C ASP A 76 13.76 6.49 29.59
N LEU A 77 13.79 7.21 28.46
CA LEU A 77 14.15 8.63 28.42
C LEU A 77 13.18 9.49 29.24
N TYR A 78 11.87 9.26 29.10
CA TYR A 78 10.85 9.94 29.87
C TYR A 78 11.02 9.70 31.37
N MET A 79 11.29 8.47 31.77
CA MET A 79 11.55 8.10 33.16
C MET A 79 12.76 8.87 33.74
N LYS A 80 13.86 8.93 32.97
CA LYS A 80 15.06 9.68 33.37
C LYS A 80 14.79 11.17 33.54
N GLU A 81 14.16 11.80 32.53
CA GLU A 81 13.89 13.24 32.53
C GLU A 81 12.88 13.65 33.61
N LYS A 82 11.91 12.80 33.92
CA LYS A 82 10.86 13.07 34.92
C LYS A 82 11.17 12.51 36.31
N ASN A 83 12.36 11.92 36.52
CA ASN A 83 12.79 11.24 37.74
C ASN A 83 11.72 10.23 38.23
N ILE A 84 11.31 9.32 37.36
CA ILE A 84 10.33 8.28 37.65
C ILE A 84 11.07 6.94 37.79
N ASP A 85 10.99 6.34 39.00
CA ASP A 85 11.71 5.09 39.28
C ASP A 85 10.98 3.84 38.78
N ARG A 86 9.65 3.91 38.64
CA ARG A 86 8.83 2.74 38.32
C ARG A 86 8.22 2.86 36.93
N PHE A 87 8.50 1.86 36.10
CA PHE A 87 7.97 1.80 34.74
C PHE A 87 6.42 1.92 34.65
N PRO A 88 5.60 1.27 35.53
CA PRO A 88 4.14 1.46 35.50
C PRO A 88 3.70 2.89 35.75
N ASP A 89 4.42 3.65 36.53
CA ASP A 89 4.07 5.04 36.84
C ASP A 89 4.35 5.96 35.64
N ALA A 90 5.43 5.67 34.91
CA ALA A 90 5.70 6.33 33.64
C ALA A 90 4.59 6.06 32.60
N ILE A 91 4.14 4.80 32.49
CA ILE A 91 3.04 4.42 31.60
C ILE A 91 1.76 5.20 31.95
N LEU A 92 1.40 5.28 33.25
CA LEU A 92 0.21 6.01 33.69
C LEU A 92 0.29 7.52 33.40
N ARG A 93 1.47 8.13 33.61
CA ARG A 93 1.67 9.56 33.30
C ARG A 93 1.62 9.83 31.80
N LEU A 94 2.32 9.04 30.98
CA LEU A 94 2.27 9.15 29.53
C LEU A 94 0.86 8.89 28.99
N ALA A 95 0.14 7.93 29.57
CA ALA A 95 -1.24 7.70 29.22
C ALA A 95 -2.13 8.93 29.46
N ALA A 96 -1.94 9.61 30.57
CA ALA A 96 -2.66 10.85 30.88
C ALA A 96 -2.25 12.01 29.97
N GLU A 97 -0.95 12.19 29.68
CA GLU A 97 -0.43 13.24 28.81
C GLU A 97 -0.90 13.10 27.36
N TYR A 98 -0.95 11.88 26.84
CA TYR A 98 -1.35 11.59 25.45
C TYR A 98 -2.79 11.08 25.33
N ASN A 99 -3.62 11.19 26.38
CA ASN A 99 -5.01 10.75 26.43
C ASN A 99 -5.20 9.27 26.00
N VAL A 100 -4.26 8.40 26.37
CA VAL A 100 -4.34 6.97 26.14
C VAL A 100 -5.22 6.36 27.21
N THR A 101 -6.42 5.93 26.84
CA THR A 101 -7.35 5.25 27.76
C THR A 101 -7.13 3.74 27.73
N ASP A 102 -7.53 3.04 28.81
CA ASP A 102 -7.53 1.56 28.88
C ASP A 102 -8.61 0.94 27.97
N GLU A 103 -9.53 1.74 27.47
CA GLU A 103 -10.25 1.42 26.27
C GLU A 103 -9.21 1.38 25.14
N LEU A 104 -8.57 0.22 25.06
CA LEU A 104 -8.03 -0.22 23.79
C LEU A 104 -9.04 0.23 22.73
N LYS A 105 -8.67 1.15 21.86
CA LYS A 105 -9.00 0.88 20.46
C LYS A 105 -8.44 -0.52 20.27
N LYS A 106 -9.27 -1.57 20.51
CA LYS A 106 -9.00 -2.95 20.15
C LYS A 106 -8.33 -2.80 18.83
N ASP A 107 -7.20 -3.43 18.63
CA ASP A 107 -6.45 -3.35 17.37
C ASP A 107 -7.46 -3.43 16.22
N VAL A 108 -8.13 -2.31 15.98
CA VAL A 108 -9.30 -2.20 15.10
C VAL A 108 -8.87 -2.57 13.70
N ASN A 109 -7.55 -2.46 13.45
CA ASN A 109 -6.93 -2.77 12.18
C ASN A 109 -6.19 -4.12 12.18
N LYS A 110 -6.61 -5.10 12.99
CA LYS A 110 -6.05 -6.46 12.90
C LYS A 110 -6.98 -7.37 12.13
N PRO A 111 -6.43 -8.17 11.19
CA PRO A 111 -7.20 -9.21 10.53
C PRO A 111 -7.60 -10.30 11.52
N THR A 112 -8.73 -10.91 11.28
CA THR A 112 -9.15 -12.13 11.99
C THR A 112 -8.52 -13.34 11.28
N PHE A 113 -8.05 -14.30 12.07
CA PHE A 113 -7.44 -15.52 11.56
C PHE A 113 -8.27 -16.74 11.92
N ALA A 114 -8.25 -17.74 11.04
CA ALA A 114 -8.74 -19.09 11.30
C ALA A 114 -7.80 -20.12 10.66
N GLU A 115 -7.96 -21.37 11.07
CA GLU A 115 -7.27 -22.50 10.46
C GLU A 115 -8.28 -23.62 10.22
N ARG A 116 -8.18 -24.29 9.07
CA ARG A 116 -8.92 -25.50 8.73
C ARG A 116 -8.02 -26.51 8.03
N ASP A 117 -8.46 -27.74 7.93
CA ASP A 117 -7.78 -28.74 7.11
C ASP A 117 -7.92 -28.37 5.62
N ALA A 118 -6.87 -28.66 4.86
CA ALA A 118 -6.88 -28.50 3.41
C ALA A 118 -7.68 -29.65 2.77
N THR A 119 -8.41 -29.34 1.71
CA THR A 119 -9.08 -30.34 0.87
C THR A 119 -8.05 -31.09 -0.01
N ILE A 120 -8.48 -32.15 -0.70
CA ILE A 120 -7.58 -32.96 -1.57
C ILE A 120 -7.03 -32.13 -2.72
N ASP A 121 -7.78 -31.16 -3.22
CA ASP A 121 -7.40 -30.32 -4.36
C ASP A 121 -6.52 -29.14 -3.97
N GLU A 122 -6.47 -28.80 -2.69
CA GLU A 122 -5.68 -27.70 -2.16
C GLU A 122 -4.24 -28.16 -1.89
N LYS A 123 -3.32 -27.71 -2.72
CA LYS A 123 -1.89 -28.12 -2.68
C LYS A 123 -1.08 -27.25 -1.74
N ASP A 124 -0.16 -27.84 -1.00
CA ASP A 124 0.82 -27.13 -0.17
C ASP A 124 1.59 -26.11 -0.99
N GLY A 125 1.82 -24.94 -0.41
CA GLY A 125 2.50 -23.82 -1.05
C GLY A 125 1.59 -22.96 -1.92
N THR A 126 0.29 -23.22 -1.99
CA THR A 126 -0.64 -22.41 -2.77
C THR A 126 -1.40 -21.42 -1.91
N ARG A 127 -1.81 -20.31 -2.54
CA ARG A 127 -2.77 -19.35 -1.98
C ARG A 127 -4.14 -19.61 -2.57
N ILE A 128 -5.12 -19.56 -1.72
CA ILE A 128 -6.54 -19.68 -2.05
C ILE A 128 -7.27 -18.47 -1.50
N PHE A 129 -8.41 -18.12 -2.08
CA PHE A 129 -9.16 -16.94 -1.66
C PHE A 129 -10.63 -17.04 -2.05
N GLU A 130 -11.44 -16.23 -1.41
CA GLU A 130 -12.82 -16.02 -1.78
C GLU A 130 -13.10 -14.53 -1.92
N LEU A 131 -13.77 -14.15 -2.99
CA LEU A 131 -14.07 -12.76 -3.32
C LEU A 131 -15.51 -12.40 -2.93
N ASN A 132 -15.74 -11.14 -2.63
CA ASN A 132 -17.07 -10.55 -2.53
C ASN A 132 -17.57 -10.18 -3.93
N ASP A 133 -18.89 -10.16 -4.10
CA ASP A 133 -19.51 -9.74 -5.36
C ASP A 133 -19.29 -8.25 -5.64
N LYS A 134 -19.21 -7.43 -4.60
CA LYS A 134 -19.04 -5.98 -4.67
C LYS A 134 -18.24 -5.45 -3.50
N PHE A 135 -17.69 -4.27 -3.68
CA PHE A 135 -17.08 -3.50 -2.60
C PHE A 135 -18.16 -2.86 -1.71
N THR A 136 -17.86 -2.72 -0.44
CA THR A 136 -18.64 -1.86 0.46
C THR A 136 -18.25 -0.40 0.26
N GLU A 137 -19.10 0.54 0.70
CA GLU A 137 -18.77 1.97 0.62
C GLU A 137 -17.50 2.33 1.40
N ASP A 138 -17.27 1.69 2.54
CA ASP A 138 -16.10 1.95 3.36
C ASP A 138 -14.82 1.39 2.74
N GLU A 139 -14.88 0.24 2.07
CA GLU A 139 -13.76 -0.27 1.27
C GLU A 139 -13.40 0.67 0.11
N LEU A 140 -14.40 1.20 -0.59
CA LEU A 140 -14.18 2.18 -1.67
C LEU A 140 -13.52 3.46 -1.13
N LYS A 141 -13.95 3.96 0.04
CA LYS A 141 -13.31 5.11 0.71
C LYS A 141 -11.84 4.86 1.07
N VAL A 142 -11.49 3.63 1.48
CA VAL A 142 -10.08 3.24 1.74
C VAL A 142 -9.24 3.35 0.48
N LEU A 143 -9.80 3.01 -0.67
CA LEU A 143 -9.12 3.11 -1.97
C LEU A 143 -9.01 4.55 -2.48
N GLY A 144 -10.01 5.40 -2.18
CA GLY A 144 -9.98 6.81 -2.51
C GLY A 144 -11.34 7.49 -2.37
N PRO A 145 -11.39 8.81 -2.10
CA PRO A 145 -12.63 9.51 -1.77
C PRO A 145 -13.66 9.55 -2.92
N ASN A 146 -13.19 9.47 -4.18
CA ASN A 146 -14.04 9.52 -5.38
C ASN A 146 -14.12 8.17 -6.09
N VAL A 147 -13.53 7.10 -5.51
CA VAL A 147 -13.55 5.78 -6.11
C VAL A 147 -14.95 5.17 -5.94
N LYS A 148 -15.48 4.63 -7.03
CA LYS A 148 -16.77 3.94 -7.10
C LYS A 148 -16.57 2.53 -7.63
N GLN A 149 -17.63 1.69 -7.54
CA GLN A 149 -17.62 0.32 -8.05
C GLN A 149 -17.16 0.26 -9.52
N GLU A 150 -17.67 1.11 -10.38
CA GLU A 150 -17.30 1.16 -11.80
C GLU A 150 -15.80 1.37 -12.06
N HIS A 151 -15.10 2.09 -11.15
CA HIS A 151 -13.67 2.37 -11.29
C HIS A 151 -12.83 1.16 -10.87
N VAL A 152 -13.23 0.46 -9.82
CA VAL A 152 -12.55 -0.76 -9.37
C VAL A 152 -12.77 -1.89 -10.36
N ASP A 153 -13.99 -2.03 -10.90
CA ASP A 153 -14.32 -3.01 -11.95
C ASP A 153 -13.49 -2.76 -13.22
N ALA A 154 -13.38 -1.49 -13.64
CA ALA A 154 -12.62 -1.11 -14.83
C ALA A 154 -11.11 -1.40 -14.72
N LEU A 155 -10.57 -1.52 -13.51
CA LEU A 155 -9.17 -1.87 -13.25
C LEU A 155 -9.01 -3.28 -12.65
N ASN A 156 -10.05 -4.12 -12.74
CA ASN A 156 -10.10 -5.52 -12.30
C ASN A 156 -9.72 -5.70 -10.82
N TRP A 157 -10.20 -4.80 -9.96
CA TRP A 157 -10.09 -4.92 -8.52
C TRP A 157 -11.30 -5.62 -7.93
N HIS A 158 -11.06 -6.40 -6.88
CA HIS A 158 -12.05 -7.16 -6.13
C HIS A 158 -11.85 -6.97 -4.63
N SER A 159 -12.95 -6.95 -3.88
CA SER A 159 -12.92 -7.10 -2.43
C SER A 159 -12.79 -8.59 -2.10
N ALA A 160 -11.88 -8.95 -1.19
CA ALA A 160 -11.73 -10.33 -0.73
C ALA A 160 -12.54 -10.55 0.55
N LYS A 161 -13.26 -11.68 0.66
CA LYS A 161 -13.81 -12.13 1.93
C LYS A 161 -12.69 -12.62 2.84
N TRP A 162 -11.79 -13.40 2.26
CA TRP A 162 -10.61 -13.93 2.94
C TRP A 162 -9.54 -14.36 1.93
N ILE A 163 -8.32 -14.45 2.42
CA ILE A 163 -7.19 -15.08 1.74
C ILE A 163 -6.62 -16.19 2.62
N GLY A 164 -6.21 -17.30 2.01
CA GLY A 164 -5.64 -18.44 2.71
C GLY A 164 -4.30 -18.87 2.12
N TYR A 165 -3.46 -19.48 2.95
CA TYR A 165 -2.22 -20.12 2.54
C TYR A 165 -2.21 -21.57 2.99
N VAL A 166 -2.00 -22.48 2.07
CA VAL A 166 -1.97 -23.92 2.31
C VAL A 166 -0.56 -24.35 2.69
N LYS A 167 -0.41 -24.91 3.89
CA LYS A 167 0.85 -25.45 4.38
C LYS A 167 0.60 -26.62 5.34
N ASP A 168 1.37 -27.70 5.18
CA ASP A 168 1.32 -28.89 6.03
C ASP A 168 -0.11 -29.46 6.13
N ARG A 169 -0.85 -29.50 4.99
CA ARG A 169 -2.26 -29.91 4.87
C ARG A 169 -3.23 -29.07 5.70
N LYS A 170 -2.86 -27.86 6.05
CA LYS A 170 -3.70 -26.87 6.73
C LYS A 170 -3.80 -25.60 5.92
N VAL A 171 -4.94 -24.94 6.01
CA VAL A 171 -5.17 -23.62 5.43
C VAL A 171 -5.22 -22.61 6.55
N LYS A 172 -4.25 -21.71 6.56
CA LYS A 172 -4.26 -20.51 7.43
C LYS A 172 -5.00 -19.40 6.72
N ILE A 173 -6.18 -19.06 7.22
CA ILE A 173 -7.10 -18.10 6.63
C ILE A 173 -6.94 -16.75 7.34
N LYS A 174 -6.89 -15.69 6.57
CA LYS A 174 -6.95 -14.30 7.02
C LYS A 174 -8.22 -13.68 6.45
N TYR A 175 -9.14 -13.25 7.31
CA TYR A 175 -10.39 -12.63 6.91
C TYR A 175 -10.21 -11.13 6.69
N SER A 176 -10.81 -10.64 5.61
CA SER A 176 -11.11 -9.23 5.44
C SER A 176 -12.25 -8.82 6.37
N ASN A 177 -12.21 -7.60 6.88
CA ASN A 177 -13.28 -7.00 7.67
C ASN A 177 -13.27 -5.47 7.50
N GLU A 178 -14.26 -4.78 8.05
CA GLU A 178 -14.40 -3.31 7.95
C GLU A 178 -13.18 -2.53 8.42
N HIS A 179 -12.41 -3.10 9.38
CA HIS A 179 -11.22 -2.48 9.95
C HIS A 179 -9.91 -2.98 9.35
N TYR A 180 -9.97 -4.04 8.56
CA TYR A 180 -8.82 -4.62 7.86
C TYR A 180 -9.26 -5.17 6.50
N PRO A 181 -9.57 -4.29 5.55
CA PRO A 181 -9.96 -4.71 4.21
C PRO A 181 -8.77 -5.34 3.47
N ILE A 182 -9.08 -6.37 2.68
CA ILE A 182 -8.14 -7.04 1.80
C ILE A 182 -8.67 -6.92 0.38
N PHE A 183 -7.85 -6.43 -0.52
CA PHE A 183 -8.21 -6.25 -1.91
C PHE A 183 -7.37 -7.14 -2.81
N MET A 184 -7.96 -7.58 -3.90
CA MET A 184 -7.27 -8.37 -4.92
C MET A 184 -7.45 -7.73 -6.28
N ARG A 185 -6.40 -7.74 -7.09
CA ARG A 185 -6.45 -7.27 -8.47
C ARG A 185 -6.03 -8.38 -9.43
N GLU A 186 -6.82 -8.61 -10.46
CA GLU A 186 -6.44 -9.43 -11.59
C GLU A 186 -5.47 -8.66 -12.48
N CYS A 187 -4.28 -9.22 -12.63
CA CYS A 187 -3.26 -8.69 -13.53
C CYS A 187 -3.34 -9.47 -14.85
N LEU A 188 -3.94 -8.85 -15.85
CA LEU A 188 -4.29 -9.51 -17.10
C LEU A 188 -3.12 -9.56 -18.07
N VAL A 189 -3.04 -10.63 -18.85
CA VAL A 189 -2.26 -10.62 -20.11
C VAL A 189 -3.08 -9.85 -21.13
N SER A 190 -2.44 -8.96 -21.88
CA SER A 190 -3.08 -8.35 -23.04
C SER A 190 -3.28 -9.44 -24.10
N PRO A 191 -4.53 -9.78 -24.47
CA PRO A 191 -4.78 -10.79 -25.47
C PRO A 191 -4.35 -10.28 -26.83
N ALA A 192 -4.12 -11.21 -27.76
CA ALA A 192 -4.16 -10.89 -29.18
C ALA A 192 -5.56 -10.41 -29.56
N GLU A 193 -5.67 -9.70 -30.67
CA GLU A 193 -6.94 -9.14 -31.14
C GLU A 193 -8.03 -10.22 -31.23
N GLY A 194 -9.14 -10.00 -30.52
CA GLY A 194 -10.28 -10.94 -30.50
C GLY A 194 -10.22 -12.05 -29.42
N GLU A 195 -9.14 -12.16 -28.67
CA GLU A 195 -9.03 -13.13 -27.56
C GLU A 195 -9.53 -12.53 -26.24
N LYS A 196 -10.05 -13.38 -25.34
CA LYS A 196 -10.40 -12.95 -23.99
C LYS A 196 -9.12 -12.73 -23.17
N PRO A 197 -9.08 -11.66 -22.34
CA PRO A 197 -7.95 -11.46 -21.45
C PRO A 197 -7.85 -12.61 -20.44
N GLU A 198 -6.63 -13.12 -20.27
CA GLU A 198 -6.32 -14.14 -19.27
C GLU A 198 -5.67 -13.52 -18.04
N VAL A 199 -5.98 -14.07 -16.86
CA VAL A 199 -5.33 -13.64 -15.62
C VAL A 199 -3.93 -14.23 -15.56
N LYS A 200 -2.92 -13.37 -15.60
CA LYS A 200 -1.52 -13.75 -15.46
C LYS A 200 -1.15 -14.06 -14.01
N PHE A 201 -1.63 -13.25 -13.10
CA PHE A 201 -1.47 -13.39 -11.66
C PHE A 201 -2.42 -12.45 -10.93
N TYR A 202 -2.58 -12.70 -9.63
CA TYR A 202 -3.31 -11.79 -8.75
C TYR A 202 -2.33 -10.98 -7.90
N LYS A 203 -2.63 -9.70 -7.71
CA LYS A 203 -1.99 -8.84 -6.72
C LYS A 203 -2.92 -8.71 -5.52
N ILE A 204 -2.40 -8.99 -4.33
CA ILE A 204 -3.11 -8.85 -3.06
C ILE A 204 -2.64 -7.56 -2.42
N TYR A 205 -3.58 -6.71 -1.99
CA TYR A 205 -3.32 -5.44 -1.35
C TYR A 205 -3.98 -5.38 0.02
N GLU A 206 -3.17 -5.23 1.04
CA GLU A 206 -3.56 -5.07 2.44
C GLU A 206 -3.17 -3.65 2.90
N PRO A 207 -3.98 -2.60 2.65
CA PRO A 207 -3.61 -1.20 2.89
C PRO A 207 -3.23 -0.92 4.35
N LEU A 208 -3.85 -1.63 5.28
CA LEU A 208 -3.67 -1.46 6.72
C LEU A 208 -2.68 -2.45 7.33
N ASN A 209 -1.95 -3.21 6.50
CA ASN A 209 -0.89 -4.08 7.02
C ASN A 209 0.18 -3.22 7.70
N PHE A 210 0.45 -3.54 8.96
CA PHE A 210 1.44 -2.86 9.80
C PHE A 210 2.82 -2.78 9.12
N SER A 211 3.26 -3.87 8.53
CA SER A 211 4.52 -3.89 7.78
C SER A 211 4.30 -3.40 6.35
N LYS A 212 4.80 -2.20 6.03
CA LYS A 212 4.69 -1.61 4.69
C LYS A 212 5.18 -2.54 3.58
N GLN A 213 6.23 -3.33 3.83
CA GLN A 213 6.80 -4.29 2.87
C GLN A 213 5.84 -5.45 2.54
N TRP A 214 4.86 -5.74 3.42
CA TRP A 214 3.88 -6.82 3.25
C TRP A 214 2.50 -6.32 2.84
N ARG A 215 2.35 -5.03 2.55
CA ARG A 215 1.09 -4.50 2.03
C ARG A 215 0.73 -5.06 0.67
N PHE A 216 1.72 -5.51 -0.08
CA PHE A 216 1.53 -6.15 -1.36
C PHE A 216 2.11 -7.55 -1.37
N SER A 217 1.34 -8.50 -1.87
CA SER A 217 1.80 -9.84 -2.19
C SER A 217 1.17 -10.30 -3.51
N TYR A 218 1.63 -11.42 -4.04
CA TYR A 218 1.22 -11.91 -5.35
C TYR A 218 0.90 -13.39 -5.28
N THR A 219 -0.01 -13.86 -6.12
CA THR A 219 -0.31 -15.29 -6.30
C THR A 219 -0.50 -15.62 -7.78
N PRO A 220 0.01 -16.77 -8.29
CA PRO A 220 0.75 -17.80 -7.55
C PRO A 220 2.11 -17.32 -7.05
N ASP A 221 2.70 -18.06 -6.09
CA ASP A 221 4.03 -17.75 -5.58
C ASP A 221 5.10 -17.85 -6.69
N GLY A 222 6.16 -17.03 -6.57
CA GLY A 222 7.24 -16.99 -7.57
C GLY A 222 7.01 -16.06 -8.75
N VAL A 223 5.87 -15.39 -8.82
CA VAL A 223 5.59 -14.37 -9.85
C VAL A 223 6.61 -13.23 -9.76
N LYS A 224 7.08 -12.77 -10.93
CA LYS A 224 8.03 -11.64 -11.06
C LYS A 224 7.30 -10.40 -11.61
N PRO A 225 6.62 -9.62 -10.76
CA PRO A 225 5.77 -8.53 -11.21
C PRO A 225 6.54 -7.27 -11.67
N LYS A 226 7.88 -7.20 -11.51
CA LYS A 226 8.68 -5.99 -11.77
C LYS A 226 8.53 -5.44 -13.19
N LYS A 227 8.38 -6.32 -14.18
CA LYS A 227 8.22 -5.94 -15.61
C LYS A 227 6.76 -5.85 -16.05
N TYR A 228 5.83 -5.99 -15.15
CA TYR A 228 4.41 -5.91 -15.49
C TYR A 228 3.95 -4.44 -15.45
N ILE A 229 3.46 -3.97 -16.59
CA ILE A 229 2.87 -2.64 -16.71
C ILE A 229 1.40 -2.76 -16.34
N ASN A 230 1.06 -2.30 -15.14
CA ASN A 230 -0.32 -2.28 -14.70
C ASN A 230 -1.12 -1.25 -15.52
N GLY A 231 -2.35 -1.57 -15.86
CA GLY A 231 -3.23 -0.69 -16.65
C GLY A 231 -3.07 -0.85 -18.16
N LEU A 232 -2.04 -1.53 -18.66
CA LEU A 232 -1.82 -1.64 -20.11
C LEU A 232 -2.90 -2.49 -20.81
N ALA A 233 -3.35 -3.58 -20.19
CA ALA A 233 -4.44 -4.39 -20.75
C ALA A 233 -5.75 -3.59 -20.80
N GLU A 234 -6.02 -2.85 -19.75
CA GLU A 234 -7.18 -1.97 -19.63
C GLU A 234 -7.12 -0.80 -20.62
N LEU A 235 -5.94 -0.24 -20.86
CA LEU A 235 -5.73 0.79 -21.89
C LEU A 235 -6.01 0.25 -23.29
N LYS A 236 -5.49 -0.93 -23.62
CA LYS A 236 -5.76 -1.59 -24.90
C LYS A 236 -7.25 -1.84 -25.11
N LYS A 237 -7.94 -2.34 -24.08
CA LYS A 237 -9.37 -2.54 -24.10
C LYS A 237 -10.11 -1.22 -24.37
N ALA A 238 -9.75 -0.15 -23.66
CA ALA A 238 -10.36 1.16 -23.84
C ALA A 238 -10.13 1.71 -25.26
N TYR A 239 -8.94 1.52 -25.82
CA TYR A 239 -8.62 1.90 -27.20
C TYR A 239 -9.52 1.17 -28.21
N HIS A 240 -9.68 -0.14 -28.07
CA HIS A 240 -10.54 -0.91 -28.99
C HIS A 240 -12.03 -0.54 -28.83
N GLU A 241 -12.51 -0.34 -27.59
CA GLU A 241 -13.87 0.11 -27.34
C GLU A 241 -14.14 1.51 -27.92
N PHE A 242 -13.19 2.43 -27.80
CA PHE A 242 -13.25 3.77 -28.39
C PHE A 242 -13.37 3.67 -29.92
N ASN A 243 -12.45 2.95 -30.55
CA ASN A 243 -12.43 2.82 -32.02
C ASN A 243 -13.65 2.05 -32.56
N ALA A 244 -14.19 1.09 -31.84
CA ALA A 244 -15.41 0.39 -32.21
C ALA A 244 -16.62 1.37 -32.23
N LYS A 245 -16.71 2.28 -31.27
CA LYS A 245 -17.75 3.31 -31.23
C LYS A 245 -17.59 4.33 -32.36
N GLU A 246 -16.38 4.84 -32.54
CA GLU A 246 -16.08 5.80 -33.61
C GLU A 246 -16.33 5.21 -35.00
N MET A 247 -15.93 3.95 -35.23
CA MET A 247 -16.20 3.25 -36.47
C MET A 247 -17.71 3.05 -36.71
N ALA A 248 -18.47 2.71 -35.67
CA ALA A 248 -19.92 2.56 -35.79
C ALA A 248 -20.62 3.89 -36.14
N GLU A 249 -20.12 5.01 -35.57
CA GLU A 249 -20.64 6.35 -35.88
C GLU A 249 -20.24 6.81 -37.28
N PHE A 250 -18.97 6.56 -37.68
CA PHE A 250 -18.48 6.81 -39.02
C PHE A 250 -19.36 6.09 -40.09
N ASN A 251 -19.64 4.81 -39.87
CA ASN A 251 -20.43 3.99 -40.81
C ASN A 251 -21.89 4.46 -40.91
N LYS A 252 -22.45 5.09 -39.86
CA LYS A 252 -23.82 5.68 -39.92
C LYS A 252 -23.84 6.99 -40.70
N THR A 253 -22.77 7.79 -40.59
CA THR A 253 -22.76 9.16 -41.16
C THR A 253 -22.08 9.23 -42.52
N ASN A 254 -21.25 8.23 -42.86
CA ASN A 254 -20.49 8.20 -44.11
C ASN A 254 -21.37 7.78 -45.28
N VAL A 255 -21.57 8.69 -46.22
CA VAL A 255 -22.31 8.48 -47.48
C VAL A 255 -21.38 8.03 -48.62
N ASP A 256 -20.09 8.20 -48.42
CA ASP A 256 -19.05 7.91 -49.46
C ASP A 256 -18.41 6.54 -49.17
N GLU A 257 -18.85 5.54 -49.94
CA GLU A 257 -18.34 4.13 -49.80
C GLU A 257 -16.83 3.96 -50.06
N SER A 258 -16.19 4.98 -50.66
CA SER A 258 -14.73 4.95 -50.89
C SER A 258 -13.92 5.27 -49.63
N LYS A 259 -14.52 5.85 -48.58
CA LYS A 259 -13.84 6.20 -47.35
C LYS A 259 -13.84 5.04 -46.37
N VAL A 260 -12.67 4.76 -45.80
CA VAL A 260 -12.48 3.73 -44.79
C VAL A 260 -12.16 4.41 -43.46
N TYR A 261 -12.78 3.94 -42.39
CA TYR A 261 -12.45 4.38 -41.04
C TYR A 261 -10.98 4.11 -40.74
N LYS A 262 -10.31 5.09 -40.15
CA LYS A 262 -8.94 4.94 -39.62
C LYS A 262 -8.98 5.01 -38.11
N GLU A 263 -8.41 4.01 -37.46
CA GLU A 263 -8.30 3.99 -35.99
C GLU A 263 -7.56 5.23 -35.48
N GLN A 264 -8.07 5.76 -34.36
CA GLN A 264 -7.56 6.94 -33.71
C GLN A 264 -7.01 6.55 -32.35
N LYS A 265 -5.95 7.21 -31.92
CA LYS A 265 -5.41 7.02 -30.58
C LYS A 265 -6.29 7.70 -29.54
N LEU A 266 -6.26 7.16 -28.31
CA LEU A 266 -6.82 7.86 -27.17
C LEU A 266 -5.99 9.14 -26.89
N PRO A 267 -6.59 10.22 -26.36
CA PRO A 267 -5.88 11.48 -26.18
C PRO A 267 -4.64 11.33 -25.29
N GLU A 268 -4.78 10.67 -24.14
CA GLU A 268 -3.72 10.61 -23.14
C GLU A 268 -3.84 9.41 -22.20
N ALA A 269 -2.70 9.02 -21.60
CA ALA A 269 -2.63 8.14 -20.44
C ALA A 269 -1.69 8.74 -19.39
N PHE A 270 -1.86 8.36 -18.13
CA PHE A 270 -1.08 8.91 -17.02
C PHE A 270 -0.27 7.84 -16.32
N ILE A 271 1.01 8.10 -16.09
CA ILE A 271 1.85 7.26 -15.22
C ILE A 271 1.60 7.66 -13.78
N CYS A 272 1.01 6.75 -13.00
CA CYS A 272 0.70 6.91 -11.59
C CYS A 272 1.76 6.27 -10.70
N SER A 273 1.94 6.77 -9.48
CA SER A 273 2.94 6.23 -8.54
C SER A 273 2.54 4.90 -7.91
N GLY A 274 1.24 4.56 -7.89
CA GLY A 274 0.76 3.30 -7.32
C GLY A 274 -0.74 3.07 -7.47
N GLU A 275 -1.23 2.07 -6.75
CA GLU A 275 -2.61 1.57 -6.89
C GLU A 275 -3.67 2.61 -6.55
N ARG A 276 -3.50 3.35 -5.46
CA ARG A 276 -4.48 4.36 -5.04
C ARG A 276 -4.52 5.54 -6.00
N ASP A 277 -3.35 5.96 -6.48
CA ASP A 277 -3.24 7.05 -7.45
C ASP A 277 -3.84 6.64 -8.80
N SER A 278 -3.67 5.36 -9.21
CA SER A 278 -4.29 4.84 -10.43
C SER A 278 -5.82 4.79 -10.34
N LEU A 279 -6.37 4.40 -9.20
CA LEU A 279 -7.81 4.44 -8.97
C LEU A 279 -8.36 5.88 -8.93
N CYS A 280 -7.62 6.80 -8.31
CA CYS A 280 -7.95 8.23 -8.34
C CYS A 280 -7.92 8.78 -9.77
N CYS A 281 -6.88 8.50 -10.54
CA CYS A 281 -6.76 8.86 -11.95
C CYS A 281 -7.96 8.31 -12.76
N LYS A 282 -8.31 7.03 -12.55
CA LYS A 282 -9.47 6.41 -13.19
C LYS A 282 -10.78 7.08 -12.81
N SER A 283 -10.94 7.47 -11.54
CA SER A 283 -12.15 8.16 -11.06
C SER A 283 -12.36 9.55 -11.68
N LEU A 284 -11.31 10.14 -12.24
CA LEU A 284 -11.34 11.38 -13.01
C LEU A 284 -11.57 11.16 -14.52
N GLY A 285 -11.74 9.92 -14.96
CA GLY A 285 -12.00 9.56 -16.35
C GLY A 285 -10.77 9.27 -17.21
N TYR A 286 -9.57 9.30 -16.63
CA TYR A 286 -8.31 9.07 -17.33
C TYR A 286 -7.92 7.59 -17.42
N HIS A 287 -6.87 7.31 -18.19
CA HIS A 287 -6.27 5.97 -18.38
C HIS A 287 -4.97 5.86 -17.57
N PRO A 288 -5.01 5.26 -16.36
CA PRO A 288 -3.81 5.12 -15.54
C PRO A 288 -2.93 3.96 -16.00
N LEU A 289 -1.62 4.18 -15.97
CA LEU A 289 -0.58 3.17 -16.04
C LEU A 289 0.29 3.28 -14.79
N TRP A 290 0.76 2.16 -14.23
CA TRP A 290 1.66 2.21 -13.07
C TRP A 290 2.53 0.96 -12.97
N PHE A 291 3.58 1.05 -12.17
CA PHE A 291 4.59 0.00 -12.02
C PHE A 291 4.63 -0.52 -10.59
N ASN A 292 5.12 -1.73 -10.41
CA ASN A 292 5.28 -2.34 -9.08
C ASN A 292 6.57 -1.89 -8.36
N SER A 293 7.25 -0.87 -8.87
CA SER A 293 8.44 -0.24 -8.28
C SER A 293 8.55 1.20 -8.74
N GLU A 294 8.71 2.14 -7.80
CA GLU A 294 8.94 3.56 -8.08
C GLU A 294 10.25 3.82 -8.86
N THR A 295 11.19 2.88 -8.79
CA THR A 295 12.47 2.97 -9.51
C THR A 295 12.43 2.30 -10.88
N TYR A 296 11.26 1.85 -11.32
CA TYR A 296 11.11 1.24 -12.64
C TYR A 296 11.38 2.28 -13.73
N LYS A 297 12.15 1.88 -14.71
CA LYS A 297 12.40 2.69 -15.90
C LYS A 297 11.79 1.99 -17.10
N LEU A 298 10.88 2.67 -17.79
CA LEU A 298 10.34 2.20 -19.06
C LEU A 298 11.48 2.02 -20.06
N SER A 299 11.50 0.88 -20.72
CA SER A 299 12.34 0.67 -21.89
C SER A 299 11.74 1.40 -23.10
N GLU A 300 12.55 1.62 -24.11
CA GLU A 300 12.08 2.23 -25.37
C GLU A 300 10.99 1.37 -26.05
N GLU A 301 11.11 0.04 -25.95
CA GLU A 301 10.11 -0.89 -26.50
C GLU A 301 8.77 -0.78 -25.77
N GLU A 302 8.78 -0.73 -24.43
CA GLU A 302 7.58 -0.55 -23.61
C GLU A 302 6.93 0.81 -23.87
N TYR A 303 7.73 1.86 -23.97
CA TYR A 303 7.23 3.19 -24.32
C TYR A 303 6.56 3.18 -25.70
N ARG A 304 7.22 2.61 -26.71
CA ARG A 304 6.65 2.50 -28.07
C ARG A 304 5.37 1.66 -28.08
N GLU A 305 5.31 0.61 -27.26
CA GLU A 305 4.10 -0.20 -27.13
C GLU A 305 2.93 0.62 -26.60
N ILE A 306 3.13 1.41 -25.54
CA ILE A 306 2.09 2.28 -24.97
C ILE A 306 1.65 3.34 -25.99
N MET A 307 2.60 3.94 -26.68
CA MET A 307 2.36 5.02 -27.67
C MET A 307 1.62 4.56 -28.92
N LYS A 308 1.37 3.26 -29.09
CA LYS A 308 0.44 2.79 -30.12
C LYS A 308 -0.99 3.18 -29.83
N TYR A 309 -1.37 3.33 -28.58
CA TYR A 309 -2.74 3.46 -28.09
C TYR A 309 -3.10 4.88 -27.65
N VAL A 310 -2.11 5.74 -27.38
CA VAL A 310 -2.32 7.11 -26.90
C VAL A 310 -1.48 8.12 -27.68
N GLU A 311 -1.94 9.37 -27.71
CA GLU A 311 -1.18 10.50 -28.28
C GLU A 311 -0.13 11.03 -27.30
N VAL A 312 -0.47 11.07 -25.99
CA VAL A 312 0.37 11.63 -24.93
C VAL A 312 0.43 10.67 -23.73
N LEU A 313 1.64 10.57 -23.14
CA LEU A 313 1.91 9.79 -21.94
C LEU A 313 2.50 10.69 -20.84
#